data_20d468d438f2c16acac3f368bb676876
#
_entry.id   20d468d438f2c16acac3f368bb676876
#
_cell.length_a   1.000
_cell.length_b   1.000
_cell.length_c   1.000
_cell.angle_alpha   90.00
_cell.angle_beta   90.00
_cell.angle_gamma   90.00
#
_symmetry.space_group_name_H-M   'P 1'
#
loop_
_entity.id
_entity.type
_entity.pdbx_description
1 polymer ?
#
loop_
_entity_poly.entity_id
_entity_poly.type
_entity_poly.pdbx_seq_one_letter_code
_entity_poly.pdbx_strand_id
1 'polypeptide(L)'
;MNSPSLRAASRSRGRTAVAIMATAAMGLMAVSSPALAQNSAPTVESVATSALSGNKVIFPGNDGKAHTVTHDAKSFMVDGERLNVWSGEFHHWRLPGTDDWRDMFQKMRASGFNAVSLYFFWGLHSTEPGKFDFTGIKDIELLLTMAEEEGLYVIARPGPYVNAEISMGGLPAYLTKSGAGSLRSTDPGALRESLSWIDAFNKIAVKHQVTDGGGSIVTYQAENELLNEGGDRPAFMRELVTKIKADGITVPVFHNDWGFNGSYVPGSGTAGGDVGLDYYAFDQYPLGFNCAASRGQVPDMEARFRARTTTSPMFIAEGQGGAFTPWGASFNPDRCAEFVDPAFTRQYGVNNLNNGINMFNYYMQYGGTNWGWTGSPSSGFTSYDYGAPINEDRQLTPKAAVQKELGYFQKDFDPISSMVPQDGAPVTVEGSAGSIKS
;
A
#
# COMPACT_ATOMS: atom_id res chain seq x y z
N MET A 1 47.41 -35.58 -3.62
CA MET A 1 47.59 -36.92 -3.06
C MET A 1 46.22 -37.48 -2.74
N ASN A 2 45.86 -38.52 -3.49
CA ASN A 2 44.91 -39.58 -3.22
C ASN A 2 43.44 -39.27 -2.85
N SER A 3 42.59 -39.37 -3.85
CA SER A 3 41.24 -39.97 -3.74
C SER A 3 41.31 -41.46 -3.44
N PRO A 4 40.21 -42.06 -2.91
CA PRO A 4 39.75 -43.26 -3.59
C PRO A 4 38.21 -43.22 -3.88
N SER A 5 37.97 -43.67 -5.08
CA SER A 5 36.71 -44.15 -5.63
C SER A 5 36.18 -45.39 -4.91
N LEU A 6 34.88 -45.51 -4.77
CA LEU A 6 34.23 -46.83 -4.61
C LEU A 6 32.99 -46.97 -5.48
N ARG A 7 33.01 -48.10 -6.17
CA ARG A 7 32.15 -48.56 -7.26
C ARG A 7 30.76 -48.99 -6.79
N ALA A 8 29.89 -48.94 -7.77
CA ALA A 8 28.57 -49.50 -7.83
C ALA A 8 28.49 -51.00 -7.48
N ALA A 9 27.31 -51.41 -6.95
CA ALA A 9 26.83 -52.78 -7.04
C ALA A 9 25.30 -52.76 -7.32
N SER A 10 25.00 -53.14 -8.53
CA SER A 10 23.64 -53.50 -8.96
C SER A 10 23.25 -54.85 -8.36
N ARG A 11 21.99 -54.99 -7.91
CA ARG A 11 21.33 -56.28 -7.84
C ARG A 11 19.86 -56.13 -8.22
N SER A 12 19.52 -56.68 -9.35
CA SER A 12 18.19 -56.98 -9.85
C SER A 12 17.61 -58.23 -9.14
N ARG A 13 16.35 -58.18 -8.83
CA ARG A 13 15.38 -59.34 -8.70
C ARG A 13 14.02 -58.67 -8.71
N GLY A 14 13.09 -58.89 -9.55
CA GLY A 14 12.64 -60.02 -10.34
C GLY A 14 11.36 -60.62 -9.73
N ARG A 15 10.19 -60.37 -10.40
CA ARG A 15 8.94 -61.14 -10.35
C ARG A 15 8.10 -61.05 -9.09
N THR A 16 6.77 -60.99 -9.09
CA THR A 16 5.77 -61.71 -9.96
C THR A 16 4.42 -61.01 -9.81
N ALA A 17 3.70 -60.83 -10.93
CA ALA A 17 2.30 -60.48 -10.96
C ALA A 17 1.44 -61.70 -10.59
N VAL A 18 0.45 -61.48 -9.74
CA VAL A 18 -0.67 -62.44 -9.58
C VAL A 18 -1.97 -61.69 -9.78
N ALA A 19 -2.60 -61.97 -10.91
CA ALA A 19 -3.98 -61.61 -11.19
C ALA A 19 -4.91 -62.62 -10.51
N ILE A 20 -5.82 -62.16 -9.69
CA ILE A 20 -6.95 -63.00 -9.23
C ILE A 20 -8.21 -62.35 -9.79
N MET A 21 -8.78 -63.05 -10.80
CA MET A 21 -10.18 -62.89 -11.21
C MET A 21 -11.07 -63.63 -10.20
N ALA A 22 -12.01 -62.92 -9.63
CA ALA A 22 -13.14 -63.50 -8.93
C ALA A 22 -14.42 -63.04 -9.62
N THR A 23 -15.00 -63.92 -10.42
CA THR A 23 -16.36 -63.88 -10.91
C THR A 23 -17.32 -64.21 -9.77
N ALA A 24 -18.25 -63.33 -9.45
CA ALA A 24 -19.40 -63.64 -8.62
C ALA A 24 -20.68 -63.17 -9.33
N ALA A 25 -21.61 -64.08 -9.42
CA ALA A 25 -22.84 -64.05 -10.21
C ALA A 25 -23.88 -63.06 -9.64
N MET A 26 -24.68 -62.54 -10.58
CA MET A 26 -25.86 -61.69 -10.35
C MET A 26 -26.93 -62.41 -9.52
N GLY A 27 -27.44 -61.72 -8.54
CA GLY A 27 -28.77 -61.89 -7.98
C GLY A 27 -29.54 -60.57 -8.13
N LEU A 28 -30.45 -60.51 -9.11
CA LEU A 28 -31.41 -59.42 -9.25
C LEU A 28 -32.45 -59.55 -8.13
N MET A 29 -32.41 -58.67 -7.16
CA MET A 29 -33.58 -58.37 -6.35
C MET A 29 -34.06 -56.94 -6.73
N ALA A 30 -35.23 -56.88 -7.34
CA ALA A 30 -35.94 -55.65 -7.59
C ALA A 30 -36.47 -55.10 -6.26
N VAL A 31 -35.84 -54.05 -5.75
CA VAL A 31 -36.39 -53.25 -4.66
C VAL A 31 -37.04 -52.03 -5.31
N SER A 32 -38.35 -51.93 -5.20
CA SER A 32 -39.12 -50.76 -5.60
C SER A 32 -38.73 -49.57 -4.71
N SER A 33 -38.01 -48.62 -5.28
CA SER A 33 -37.73 -47.34 -4.62
C SER A 33 -39.00 -46.48 -4.64
N PRO A 34 -39.34 -45.83 -3.51
CA PRO A 34 -40.36 -44.77 -3.53
C PRO A 34 -39.85 -43.60 -4.34
N ALA A 35 -40.72 -43.05 -5.19
CA ALA A 35 -40.44 -41.85 -5.95
C ALA A 35 -40.07 -40.68 -5.00
N LEU A 36 -38.80 -40.33 -4.99
CA LEU A 36 -38.36 -39.07 -4.38
C LEU A 36 -38.93 -37.96 -5.26
N ALA A 37 -39.75 -37.13 -4.64
CA ALA A 37 -40.20 -35.87 -5.23
C ALA A 37 -38.98 -35.11 -5.71
N GLN A 38 -38.90 -34.81 -7.00
CA GLN A 38 -37.93 -33.90 -7.56
C GLN A 38 -38.25 -32.52 -6.98
N ASN A 39 -37.60 -32.17 -5.86
CA ASN A 39 -37.41 -30.79 -5.54
C ASN A 39 -36.53 -30.19 -6.64
N SER A 40 -37.14 -29.51 -7.59
CA SER A 40 -36.46 -28.63 -8.50
C SER A 40 -35.65 -27.68 -7.64
N ALA A 41 -34.30 -27.77 -7.72
CA ALA A 41 -33.45 -26.76 -7.18
C ALA A 41 -33.97 -25.38 -7.67
N PRO A 42 -34.08 -24.38 -6.81
CA PRO A 42 -34.44 -23.08 -7.29
C PRO A 42 -33.44 -22.72 -8.37
N THR A 43 -33.91 -22.47 -9.57
CA THR A 43 -33.17 -21.78 -10.60
C THR A 43 -32.72 -20.48 -9.91
N VAL A 44 -31.43 -20.33 -9.73
CA VAL A 44 -30.83 -19.04 -9.43
C VAL A 44 -31.19 -18.21 -10.67
N GLU A 45 -32.32 -17.52 -10.62
CA GLU A 45 -32.52 -16.36 -11.46
C GLU A 45 -31.26 -15.52 -11.24
N SER A 46 -30.54 -15.28 -12.32
CA SER A 46 -29.51 -14.29 -12.34
C SER A 46 -30.19 -13.04 -11.74
N VAL A 47 -29.88 -12.74 -10.49
CA VAL A 47 -30.12 -11.43 -9.94
C VAL A 47 -29.32 -10.56 -10.88
N ALA A 48 -30.01 -10.01 -11.89
CA ALA A 48 -29.48 -8.91 -12.64
C ALA A 48 -28.94 -7.99 -11.56
N THR A 49 -27.65 -7.77 -11.57
CA THR A 49 -27.04 -6.71 -10.82
C THR A 49 -27.77 -5.45 -11.25
N SER A 50 -28.91 -5.17 -10.61
CA SER A 50 -29.44 -3.83 -10.59
C SER A 50 -28.27 -3.07 -10.02
N ALA A 51 -27.58 -2.33 -10.89
CA ALA A 51 -26.64 -1.35 -10.47
C ALA A 51 -27.30 -0.69 -9.25
N LEU A 52 -26.74 -0.95 -8.09
CA LEU A 52 -26.99 -0.13 -6.95
C LEU A 52 -26.58 1.24 -7.45
N SER A 53 -27.56 2.03 -7.90
CA SER A 53 -27.39 3.47 -8.04
C SER A 53 -27.25 3.99 -6.62
N GLY A 54 -26.12 3.57 -6.00
CA GLY A 54 -25.67 4.12 -4.76
C GLY A 54 -25.54 5.61 -5.02
N ASN A 55 -26.15 6.41 -4.19
CA ASN A 55 -26.00 7.85 -4.27
C ASN A 55 -24.50 8.13 -4.36
N LYS A 56 -24.06 8.67 -5.52
CA LYS A 56 -22.66 9.04 -5.71
C LYS A 56 -22.27 9.93 -4.53
N VAL A 57 -21.24 9.54 -3.81
CA VAL A 57 -20.73 10.37 -2.72
C VAL A 57 -20.11 11.61 -3.35
N ILE A 58 -20.71 12.76 -3.14
CA ILE A 58 -20.18 14.02 -3.63
C ILE A 58 -19.21 14.58 -2.59
N PHE A 59 -18.02 14.86 -3.02
CA PHE A 59 -16.94 15.45 -2.21
C PHE A 59 -16.02 16.27 -3.13
N PRO A 60 -15.09 17.07 -2.60
CA PRO A 60 -14.22 17.92 -3.44
C PRO A 60 -13.44 17.17 -4.53
N GLY A 61 -13.22 15.86 -4.39
CA GLY A 61 -12.54 15.04 -5.40
C GLY A 61 -13.41 14.60 -6.58
N ASN A 62 -14.72 14.93 -6.62
CA ASN A 62 -15.59 14.54 -7.73
C ASN A 62 -16.81 15.46 -7.96
N ASP A 63 -16.82 16.65 -7.40
CA ASP A 63 -17.92 17.59 -7.57
C ASP A 63 -17.80 18.46 -8.84
N GLY A 64 -16.70 18.31 -9.57
CA GLY A 64 -16.44 19.01 -10.82
C GLY A 64 -15.95 20.45 -10.64
N LYS A 65 -15.49 20.83 -9.44
CA LYS A 65 -14.96 22.16 -9.16
C LYS A 65 -13.48 22.08 -8.80
N ALA A 66 -12.76 23.14 -9.10
CA ALA A 66 -11.40 23.30 -8.60
C ALA A 66 -11.40 23.74 -7.15
N HIS A 67 -10.60 23.06 -6.32
CA HIS A 67 -10.46 23.31 -4.90
C HIS A 67 -9.03 23.72 -4.56
N THR A 68 -8.84 24.38 -3.42
CA THR A 68 -7.51 24.65 -2.90
C THR A 68 -7.09 23.53 -1.95
N VAL A 69 -5.84 23.07 -2.06
CA VAL A 69 -5.25 22.13 -1.11
C VAL A 69 -4.05 22.82 -0.46
N THR A 70 -4.11 22.97 0.85
CA THR A 70 -3.06 23.57 1.66
C THR A 70 -2.76 22.71 2.89
N HIS A 71 -1.73 23.05 3.64
CA HIS A 71 -1.43 22.41 4.92
C HIS A 71 -0.82 23.42 5.89
N ASP A 72 -0.92 23.10 7.16
CA ASP A 72 -0.17 23.70 8.24
C ASP A 72 0.50 22.60 9.10
N ALA A 73 1.02 22.98 10.25
CA ALA A 73 1.61 22.02 11.17
C ALA A 73 0.62 20.99 11.75
N LYS A 74 -0.69 21.22 11.62
CA LYS A 74 -1.71 20.38 12.22
C LYS A 74 -2.29 19.37 11.22
N SER A 75 -2.65 19.84 10.03
CA SER A 75 -3.31 18.96 9.04
C SER A 75 -3.24 19.51 7.63
N PHE A 76 -3.72 18.73 6.68
CA PHE A 76 -4.18 19.23 5.39
C PHE A 76 -5.48 20.02 5.54
N MET A 77 -5.73 20.84 4.54
CA MET A 77 -6.98 21.59 4.39
C MET A 77 -7.39 21.58 2.92
N VAL A 78 -8.69 21.35 2.69
CA VAL A 78 -9.33 21.54 1.38
C VAL A 78 -10.28 22.71 1.53
N ASP A 79 -10.09 23.77 0.74
CA ASP A 79 -10.82 25.06 0.84
C ASP A 79 -10.81 25.69 2.24
N GLY A 80 -9.72 25.47 2.97
CA GLY A 80 -9.57 25.96 4.34
C GLY A 80 -10.19 25.07 5.42
N GLU A 81 -10.97 24.07 5.04
CA GLU A 81 -11.54 23.07 5.96
C GLU A 81 -10.52 21.96 6.22
N ARG A 82 -10.33 21.61 7.49
CA ARG A 82 -9.34 20.60 7.90
C ARG A 82 -9.70 19.21 7.39
N LEU A 83 -8.71 18.53 6.85
CA LEU A 83 -8.81 17.16 6.39
C LEU A 83 -7.92 16.24 7.24
N ASN A 84 -8.56 15.35 7.99
CA ASN A 84 -7.89 14.22 8.61
C ASN A 84 -7.78 13.10 7.59
N VAL A 85 -6.55 12.74 7.17
CA VAL A 85 -6.33 11.72 6.14
C VAL A 85 -6.19 10.34 6.78
N TRP A 86 -7.19 9.49 6.56
CA TRP A 86 -7.18 8.09 6.97
C TRP A 86 -7.19 7.21 5.74
N SER A 87 -6.01 6.67 5.39
CA SER A 87 -5.80 5.94 4.15
C SER A 87 -5.21 4.56 4.38
N GLY A 88 -5.33 3.73 3.37
CA GLY A 88 -4.66 2.46 3.27
C GLY A 88 -4.14 2.25 1.86
N GLU A 89 -3.15 1.39 1.72
CA GLU A 89 -2.49 1.15 0.45
C GLU A 89 -2.83 -0.21 -0.11
N PHE A 90 -3.11 -0.26 -1.40
CA PHE A 90 -3.10 -1.49 -2.18
C PHE A 90 -2.42 -1.27 -3.53
N HIS A 91 -1.89 -2.34 -4.08
CA HIS A 91 -1.21 -2.31 -5.37
C HIS A 91 -2.11 -2.90 -6.44
N HIS A 92 -2.62 -2.06 -7.35
CA HIS A 92 -3.58 -2.44 -8.37
C HIS A 92 -3.13 -3.63 -9.23
N TRP A 93 -1.81 -3.77 -9.48
CA TRP A 93 -1.23 -4.87 -10.25
C TRP A 93 -1.17 -6.21 -9.51
N ARG A 94 -1.45 -6.22 -8.19
CA ARG A 94 -1.52 -7.44 -7.37
C ARG A 94 -2.91 -8.04 -7.28
N LEU A 95 -3.89 -7.40 -7.92
CA LEU A 95 -5.24 -7.91 -8.09
C LEU A 95 -5.37 -8.68 -9.42
N PRO A 96 -6.28 -9.65 -9.52
CA PRO A 96 -6.44 -10.46 -10.74
C PRO A 96 -6.90 -9.66 -11.96
N GLY A 97 -7.69 -8.61 -11.75
CA GLY A 97 -8.24 -7.80 -12.82
C GLY A 97 -8.75 -6.44 -12.34
N THR A 98 -9.10 -5.58 -13.28
CA THR A 98 -9.60 -4.23 -13.00
C THR A 98 -10.94 -4.22 -12.26
N ASP A 99 -11.76 -5.25 -12.44
CA ASP A 99 -13.07 -5.37 -11.77
C ASP A 99 -12.92 -5.51 -10.25
N ASP A 100 -11.78 -6.05 -9.78
CA ASP A 100 -11.48 -6.21 -8.36
C ASP A 100 -11.04 -4.90 -7.69
N TRP A 101 -10.63 -3.87 -8.45
CA TRP A 101 -10.20 -2.59 -7.89
C TRP A 101 -11.33 -1.88 -7.14
N ARG A 102 -12.53 -1.89 -7.72
CA ARG A 102 -13.71 -1.27 -7.10
C ARG A 102 -14.07 -1.93 -5.77
N ASP A 103 -13.97 -3.24 -5.67
CA ASP A 103 -14.19 -3.98 -4.41
C ASP A 103 -13.23 -3.50 -3.30
N MET A 104 -11.95 -3.23 -3.64
CA MET A 104 -10.99 -2.68 -2.66
C MET A 104 -11.40 -1.29 -2.18
N PHE A 105 -11.74 -0.38 -3.10
CA PHE A 105 -12.21 0.96 -2.74
C PHE A 105 -13.45 0.92 -1.86
N GLN A 106 -14.44 0.09 -2.21
CA GLN A 106 -15.67 -0.05 -1.45
C GLN A 106 -15.43 -0.61 -0.05
N LYS A 107 -14.57 -1.61 0.12
CA LYS A 107 -14.19 -2.15 1.43
C LYS A 107 -13.48 -1.10 2.29
N MET A 108 -12.59 -0.33 1.71
CA MET A 108 -11.91 0.76 2.40
C MET A 108 -12.93 1.83 2.81
N ARG A 109 -13.79 2.27 1.91
CA ARG A 109 -14.84 3.24 2.18
C ARG A 109 -15.77 2.78 3.31
N ALA A 110 -16.21 1.52 3.25
CA ALA A 110 -17.05 0.90 4.29
C ALA A 110 -16.34 0.73 5.64
N SER A 111 -15.02 0.80 5.65
CA SER A 111 -14.19 0.77 6.86
C SER A 111 -13.83 2.17 7.38
N GLY A 112 -14.46 3.23 6.86
CA GLY A 112 -14.27 4.60 7.34
C GLY A 112 -13.07 5.32 6.75
N PHE A 113 -12.37 4.72 5.78
CA PHE A 113 -11.29 5.41 5.06
C PHE A 113 -11.87 6.54 4.19
N ASN A 114 -11.14 7.64 4.09
CA ASN A 114 -11.45 8.76 3.21
C ASN A 114 -10.41 8.97 2.11
N ALA A 115 -9.33 8.21 2.15
CA ALA A 115 -8.27 8.24 1.15
C ALA A 115 -7.73 6.84 0.85
N VAL A 116 -7.08 6.70 -0.29
CA VAL A 116 -6.30 5.55 -0.71
C VAL A 116 -4.92 5.99 -1.14
N SER A 117 -3.90 5.22 -0.78
CA SER A 117 -2.53 5.41 -1.26
C SER A 117 -2.25 4.43 -2.40
N LEU A 118 -1.71 4.93 -3.50
CA LEU A 118 -1.48 4.15 -4.71
C LEU A 118 -0.06 4.35 -5.22
N TYR A 119 0.74 3.28 -5.22
CA TYR A 119 1.97 3.22 -6.00
C TYR A 119 1.67 2.92 -7.47
N PHE A 120 2.59 3.35 -8.34
CA PHE A 120 2.52 3.05 -9.77
C PHE A 120 3.84 2.43 -10.24
N PHE A 121 3.76 1.23 -10.75
CA PHE A 121 4.91 0.40 -11.09
C PHE A 121 5.42 0.74 -12.51
N TRP A 122 6.39 1.64 -12.64
CA TRP A 122 6.96 2.07 -13.92
C TRP A 122 7.35 0.88 -14.81
N GLY A 123 8.09 -0.12 -14.30
CA GLY A 123 8.51 -1.28 -15.08
C GLY A 123 7.37 -2.16 -15.60
N LEU A 124 6.16 -2.05 -15.05
CA LEU A 124 4.95 -2.68 -15.58
C LEU A 124 4.41 -1.92 -16.80
N HIS A 125 4.49 -0.61 -16.75
CA HIS A 125 3.96 0.28 -17.81
C HIS A 125 4.93 0.46 -18.97
N SER A 126 6.24 0.19 -18.79
CA SER A 126 7.26 0.46 -19.79
C SER A 126 8.28 -0.68 -19.88
N THR A 127 8.29 -1.39 -20.99
CA THR A 127 9.28 -2.45 -21.31
C THR A 127 10.39 -1.99 -22.25
N GLU A 128 10.23 -0.80 -22.84
CA GLU A 128 11.18 -0.17 -23.77
C GLU A 128 11.23 1.36 -23.50
N PRO A 129 12.40 2.00 -23.70
CA PRO A 129 12.54 3.45 -23.51
C PRO A 129 11.50 4.26 -24.29
N GLY A 130 10.83 5.20 -23.62
CA GLY A 130 9.86 6.11 -24.23
C GLY A 130 8.54 5.47 -24.66
N LYS A 131 8.32 4.18 -24.42
CA LYS A 131 7.05 3.51 -24.72
C LYS A 131 6.33 3.16 -23.42
N PHE A 132 5.10 3.62 -23.30
CA PHE A 132 4.25 3.40 -22.13
C PHE A 132 2.93 2.75 -22.52
N ASP A 133 2.48 1.81 -21.70
CA ASP A 133 1.21 1.11 -21.86
C ASP A 133 0.34 1.35 -20.62
N PHE A 134 -0.83 1.93 -20.85
CA PHE A 134 -1.83 2.26 -19.84
C PHE A 134 -3.17 1.55 -20.16
N THR A 135 -3.11 0.27 -20.55
CA THR A 135 -4.29 -0.52 -20.90
C THR A 135 -4.49 -1.70 -19.96
N GLY A 136 -5.73 -2.17 -19.78
CA GLY A 136 -6.08 -3.30 -18.92
C GLY A 136 -5.65 -3.07 -17.48
N ILE A 137 -4.91 -4.01 -16.88
CA ILE A 137 -4.41 -3.90 -15.50
C ILE A 137 -3.43 -2.71 -15.28
N LYS A 138 -3.05 -2.03 -16.34
CA LYS A 138 -2.17 -0.86 -16.35
C LYS A 138 -2.95 0.45 -16.55
N ASP A 139 -4.27 0.42 -16.58
CA ASP A 139 -5.11 1.59 -16.84
C ASP A 139 -5.21 2.49 -15.60
N ILE A 140 -4.30 3.46 -15.54
CA ILE A 140 -4.23 4.43 -14.44
C ILE A 140 -5.43 5.39 -14.47
N GLU A 141 -5.90 5.78 -15.64
CA GLU A 141 -7.07 6.67 -15.80
C GLU A 141 -8.31 6.01 -15.18
N LEU A 142 -8.54 4.72 -15.51
CA LEU A 142 -9.65 3.94 -14.93
C LEU A 142 -9.51 3.79 -13.41
N LEU A 143 -8.30 3.51 -12.91
CA LEU A 143 -8.05 3.34 -11.49
C LEU A 143 -8.38 4.60 -10.69
N LEU A 144 -7.92 5.76 -11.16
CA LEU A 144 -8.18 7.05 -10.54
C LEU A 144 -9.67 7.42 -10.61
N THR A 145 -10.31 7.22 -11.77
CA THR A 145 -11.75 7.42 -11.94
C THR A 145 -12.57 6.57 -10.96
N MET A 146 -12.19 5.31 -10.74
CA MET A 146 -12.87 4.46 -9.77
C MET A 146 -12.74 4.99 -8.33
N ALA A 147 -11.57 5.50 -7.94
CA ALA A 147 -11.39 6.10 -6.61
C ALA A 147 -12.28 7.34 -6.43
N GLU A 148 -12.40 8.18 -7.45
CA GLU A 148 -13.29 9.34 -7.50
C GLU A 148 -14.76 8.94 -7.35
N GLU A 149 -15.19 7.95 -8.09
CA GLU A 149 -16.56 7.44 -8.04
C GLU A 149 -16.92 6.87 -6.66
N GLU A 150 -15.98 6.19 -6.02
CA GLU A 150 -16.17 5.62 -4.68
C GLU A 150 -15.96 6.66 -3.55
N GLY A 151 -15.61 7.91 -3.87
CA GLY A 151 -15.50 9.01 -2.92
C GLY A 151 -14.27 8.93 -2.01
N LEU A 152 -13.13 8.54 -2.58
CA LEU A 152 -11.84 8.47 -1.89
C LEU A 152 -10.85 9.47 -2.49
N TYR A 153 -10.18 10.25 -1.63
CA TYR A 153 -9.00 10.98 -2.04
C TYR A 153 -7.87 10.01 -2.39
N VAL A 154 -6.95 10.45 -3.25
CA VAL A 154 -5.80 9.67 -3.67
C VAL A 154 -4.49 10.34 -3.22
N ILE A 155 -3.64 9.55 -2.59
CA ILE A 155 -2.22 9.84 -2.38
C ILE A 155 -1.49 9.18 -3.55
N ALA A 156 -1.06 9.98 -4.54
CA ALA A 156 -0.41 9.47 -5.74
C ALA A 156 1.09 9.26 -5.52
N ARG A 157 1.59 8.04 -5.75
CA ARG A 157 2.98 7.66 -5.45
C ARG A 157 3.66 7.00 -6.67
N PRO A 158 3.98 7.76 -7.74
CA PRO A 158 4.52 7.18 -8.98
C PRO A 158 6.01 6.83 -8.94
N GLY A 159 6.72 7.16 -7.92
CA GLY A 159 8.15 6.94 -7.81
C GLY A 159 8.99 8.06 -8.46
N PRO A 160 9.99 7.71 -9.29
CA PRO A 160 10.25 6.55 -10.18
C PRO A 160 10.52 5.19 -9.51
N TYR A 161 11.23 5.18 -8.40
CA TYR A 161 11.44 3.99 -7.57
C TYR A 161 10.34 3.94 -6.52
N VAL A 162 9.73 2.78 -6.31
CA VAL A 162 8.64 2.60 -5.34
C VAL A 162 8.90 1.50 -4.31
N ASN A 163 10.00 0.77 -4.41
CA ASN A 163 10.30 -0.42 -3.63
C ASN A 163 9.18 -1.48 -3.74
N ALA A 164 8.21 -1.44 -2.89
CA ALA A 164 6.99 -2.26 -2.90
C ALA A 164 7.26 -3.77 -3.02
N GLU A 165 8.46 -4.24 -2.65
CA GLU A 165 8.95 -5.61 -2.79
C GLU A 165 8.71 -6.19 -4.20
N ILE A 166 8.85 -5.34 -5.23
CA ILE A 166 8.72 -5.72 -6.63
C ILE A 166 10.08 -5.71 -7.37
N SER A 167 10.10 -6.31 -8.54
CA SER A 167 11.29 -6.39 -9.38
C SER A 167 11.91 -5.02 -9.60
N MET A 168 13.22 -4.88 -9.28
CA MET A 168 13.99 -3.64 -9.41
C MET A 168 13.42 -2.44 -8.62
N GLY A 169 12.54 -2.67 -7.61
CA GLY A 169 11.85 -1.60 -6.90
C GLY A 169 10.93 -0.76 -7.81
N GLY A 170 10.44 -1.36 -8.88
CA GLY A 170 9.57 -0.72 -9.87
C GLY A 170 10.27 -0.15 -11.09
N LEU A 171 11.60 -0.07 -11.10
CA LEU A 171 12.35 0.41 -12.26
C LEU A 171 12.33 -0.59 -13.42
N PRO A 172 12.24 -0.16 -14.68
CA PRO A 172 12.22 -1.07 -15.82
C PRO A 172 13.55 -1.80 -16.01
N ALA A 173 13.47 -3.08 -16.37
CA ALA A 173 14.65 -3.92 -16.57
C ALA A 173 15.60 -3.42 -17.68
N TYR A 174 15.11 -2.67 -18.67
CA TYR A 174 15.96 -2.15 -19.73
C TYR A 174 17.00 -1.14 -19.22
N LEU A 175 16.77 -0.48 -18.09
CA LEU A 175 17.71 0.47 -17.50
C LEU A 175 19.04 -0.20 -17.13
N THR A 176 19.02 -1.49 -16.78
CA THR A 176 20.26 -2.24 -16.48
C THR A 176 21.10 -2.57 -17.71
N LYS A 177 20.49 -2.52 -18.91
CA LYS A 177 21.14 -2.83 -20.18
C LYS A 177 21.49 -1.59 -21.01
N SER A 178 20.84 -0.48 -20.75
CA SER A 178 20.91 0.72 -21.59
C SER A 178 22.15 1.58 -21.36
N GLY A 179 23.03 1.22 -20.40
CA GLY A 179 24.12 2.10 -20.00
C GLY A 179 23.60 3.40 -19.35
N ALA A 180 22.46 3.33 -18.68
CA ALA A 180 21.82 4.48 -18.04
C ALA A 180 22.66 5.12 -16.91
N GLY A 181 23.75 4.44 -16.48
CA GLY A 181 24.55 4.86 -15.36
C GLY A 181 23.97 4.44 -14.01
N SER A 182 24.29 5.18 -12.97
CA SER A 182 23.76 4.95 -11.63
C SER A 182 22.27 5.29 -11.59
N LEU A 183 21.45 4.35 -11.14
CA LEU A 183 20.01 4.58 -10.98
C LEU A 183 19.72 5.45 -9.74
N ARG A 184 18.59 6.13 -9.73
CA ARG A 184 18.20 7.06 -8.66
C ARG A 184 19.26 8.15 -8.42
N SER A 185 19.75 8.73 -9.50
CA SER A 185 20.87 9.70 -9.53
C SER A 185 20.69 10.70 -10.67
N THR A 186 21.58 11.68 -10.73
CA THR A 186 21.67 12.66 -11.84
C THR A 186 22.45 12.17 -13.05
N ASP A 187 22.85 10.90 -13.10
CA ASP A 187 23.43 10.34 -14.31
C ASP A 187 22.51 10.57 -15.51
N PRO A 188 23.01 11.17 -16.61
CA PRO A 188 22.15 11.71 -17.65
C PRO A 188 21.16 10.71 -18.27
N GLY A 189 21.57 9.43 -18.36
CA GLY A 189 20.73 8.36 -18.86
C GLY A 189 19.60 8.03 -17.88
N ALA A 190 19.93 7.79 -16.61
CA ALA A 190 18.98 7.45 -15.55
C ALA A 190 17.99 8.59 -15.28
N LEU A 191 18.49 9.82 -15.19
CA LEU A 191 17.67 10.99 -14.98
C LEU A 191 16.68 11.19 -16.13
N ARG A 192 17.14 11.16 -17.38
CA ARG A 192 16.27 11.33 -18.56
C ARG A 192 15.13 10.31 -18.56
N GLU A 193 15.41 9.05 -18.32
CA GLU A 193 14.38 8.01 -18.33
C GLU A 193 13.41 8.17 -17.13
N SER A 194 13.92 8.55 -15.94
CA SER A 194 13.09 8.86 -14.77
C SER A 194 12.13 10.01 -15.05
N LEU A 195 12.63 11.11 -15.63
CA LEU A 195 11.80 12.26 -15.98
C LEU A 195 10.80 11.94 -17.11
N SER A 196 11.15 11.02 -18.03
CA SER A 196 10.23 10.52 -19.06
C SER A 196 9.06 9.74 -18.48
N TRP A 197 9.30 8.93 -17.45
CA TRP A 197 8.23 8.23 -16.72
C TRP A 197 7.32 9.22 -15.99
N ILE A 198 7.90 10.16 -15.25
CA ILE A 198 7.13 11.20 -14.53
C ILE A 198 6.28 12.00 -15.52
N ASP A 199 6.81 12.38 -16.68
CA ASP A 199 6.06 13.06 -17.75
C ASP A 199 4.87 12.23 -18.25
N ALA A 200 5.08 10.93 -18.47
CA ALA A 200 4.03 10.04 -18.94
C ALA A 200 2.90 9.86 -17.91
N PHE A 201 3.26 9.69 -16.64
CA PHE A 201 2.30 9.60 -15.55
C PHE A 201 1.55 10.92 -15.33
N ASN A 202 2.27 12.04 -15.32
CA ASN A 202 1.68 13.36 -15.06
C ASN A 202 0.66 13.79 -16.10
N LYS A 203 0.80 13.38 -17.37
CA LYS A 203 -0.23 13.59 -18.41
C LYS A 203 -1.60 13.02 -18.06
N ILE A 204 -1.62 11.99 -17.20
CA ILE A 204 -2.85 11.44 -16.64
C ILE A 204 -3.18 12.18 -15.34
N ALA A 205 -2.26 12.23 -14.41
CA ALA A 205 -2.46 12.71 -13.04
C ALA A 205 -2.98 14.15 -12.96
N VAL A 206 -2.56 15.05 -13.86
CA VAL A 206 -2.99 16.47 -13.86
C VAL A 206 -4.50 16.62 -13.99
N LYS A 207 -5.19 15.71 -14.66
CA LYS A 207 -6.64 15.74 -14.83
C LYS A 207 -7.41 15.25 -13.61
N HIS A 208 -6.71 14.56 -12.69
CA HIS A 208 -7.28 13.88 -11.54
C HIS A 208 -6.94 14.56 -10.20
N GLN A 209 -6.47 15.80 -10.25
CA GLN A 209 -6.17 16.59 -9.05
C GLN A 209 -7.43 17.26 -8.49
N VAL A 210 -7.54 17.31 -7.17
CA VAL A 210 -8.57 18.10 -6.47
C VAL A 210 -8.50 19.57 -6.89
N THR A 211 -7.32 20.07 -7.18
CA THR A 211 -7.07 21.46 -7.57
C THR A 211 -7.45 21.80 -9.01
N ASP A 212 -7.67 20.80 -9.84
CA ASP A 212 -8.01 21.01 -11.26
C ASP A 212 -9.53 20.82 -11.57
N GLY A 213 -10.32 20.55 -10.55
CA GLY A 213 -11.78 20.46 -10.65
C GLY A 213 -12.32 19.16 -11.23
N GLY A 214 -11.53 18.13 -11.31
CA GLY A 214 -11.97 16.86 -11.90
C GLY A 214 -11.58 15.61 -11.15
N GLY A 215 -10.77 15.68 -10.10
CA GLY A 215 -10.23 14.46 -9.56
C GLY A 215 -9.95 14.48 -8.06
N SER A 216 -9.46 13.35 -7.57
CA SER A 216 -9.31 13.06 -6.14
C SER A 216 -7.86 13.06 -5.64
N ILE A 217 -6.86 13.24 -6.50
CA ILE A 217 -5.47 13.36 -6.04
C ILE A 217 -5.34 14.60 -5.15
N VAL A 218 -5.05 14.36 -3.86
CA VAL A 218 -4.92 15.41 -2.85
C VAL A 218 -3.48 15.71 -2.49
N THR A 219 -2.57 14.78 -2.76
CA THR A 219 -1.12 14.95 -2.57
C THR A 219 -0.33 13.99 -3.45
N TYR A 220 0.93 14.32 -3.72
CA TYR A 220 1.79 13.62 -4.67
C TYR A 220 3.16 13.32 -4.05
N GLN A 221 3.62 12.08 -4.11
CA GLN A 221 4.94 11.68 -3.62
C GLN A 221 5.98 11.70 -4.74
N ALA A 222 7.12 12.31 -4.47
CA ALA A 222 8.30 12.24 -5.30
C ALA A 222 9.26 11.18 -4.74
N GLU A 223 9.63 10.19 -5.57
CA GLU A 223 10.53 9.11 -5.20
C GLU A 223 9.98 8.23 -4.05
N ASN A 224 10.78 7.34 -3.50
CA ASN A 224 10.45 6.53 -2.33
C ASN A 224 11.68 6.22 -1.50
N GLU A 225 11.65 6.55 -0.22
CA GLU A 225 12.68 6.21 0.77
C GLU A 225 14.11 6.54 0.31
N LEU A 226 14.30 7.58 -0.51
CA LEU A 226 15.62 7.99 -0.95
C LEU A 226 16.34 8.72 0.20
N LEU A 227 17.28 8.05 0.82
CA LEU A 227 18.06 8.67 1.90
C LEU A 227 18.95 9.80 1.36
N ASN A 228 18.99 10.91 2.11
CA ASN A 228 19.92 12.01 1.84
C ASN A 228 21.31 11.68 2.41
N GLU A 229 21.99 10.70 1.84
CA GLU A 229 23.33 10.28 2.25
C GLU A 229 24.45 11.03 1.52
N GLY A 230 24.13 12.17 0.89
CA GLY A 230 25.07 12.97 0.11
C GLY A 230 25.14 12.55 -1.36
N GLY A 231 26.25 12.91 -2.02
CA GLY A 231 26.39 12.70 -3.46
C GLY A 231 25.42 13.60 -4.25
N ASP A 232 24.84 13.07 -5.29
CA ASP A 232 23.92 13.77 -6.19
C ASP A 232 22.42 13.54 -5.87
N ARG A 233 22.10 12.79 -4.80
CA ARG A 233 20.73 12.47 -4.41
C ARG A 233 19.84 13.71 -4.17
N PRO A 234 20.31 14.77 -3.49
CA PRO A 234 19.52 15.99 -3.38
C PRO A 234 19.28 16.70 -4.72
N ALA A 235 20.26 16.65 -5.62
CA ALA A 235 20.09 17.18 -6.97
C ALA A 235 19.07 16.38 -7.77
N PHE A 236 19.12 15.04 -7.71
CA PHE A 236 18.14 14.15 -8.32
C PHE A 236 16.72 14.42 -7.80
N MET A 237 16.55 14.51 -6.47
CA MET A 237 15.25 14.85 -5.89
C MET A 237 14.74 16.20 -6.37
N ARG A 238 15.61 17.21 -6.46
CA ARG A 238 15.23 18.56 -6.96
C ARG A 238 14.79 18.50 -8.43
N GLU A 239 15.47 17.72 -9.28
CA GLU A 239 15.07 17.54 -10.68
C GLU A 239 13.69 16.89 -10.79
N LEU A 240 13.41 15.86 -9.97
CA LEU A 240 12.09 15.23 -9.92
C LEU A 240 11.01 16.21 -9.49
N VAL A 241 11.19 16.91 -8.36
CA VAL A 241 10.19 17.86 -7.83
C VAL A 241 9.97 19.02 -8.80
N THR A 242 11.04 19.52 -9.43
CA THR A 242 10.95 20.57 -10.47
C THR A 242 10.11 20.10 -11.67
N LYS A 243 10.37 18.88 -12.14
CA LYS A 243 9.59 18.29 -13.25
C LYS A 243 8.13 18.10 -12.87
N ILE A 244 7.86 17.53 -11.69
CA ILE A 244 6.50 17.28 -11.19
C ILE A 244 5.69 18.59 -11.19
N LYS A 245 6.23 19.66 -10.61
CA LYS A 245 5.56 20.96 -10.55
C LYS A 245 5.45 21.63 -11.94
N ALA A 246 6.48 21.50 -12.78
CA ALA A 246 6.47 22.04 -14.15
C ALA A 246 5.45 21.34 -15.05
N ASP A 247 5.13 20.09 -14.81
CA ASP A 247 4.12 19.33 -15.55
C ASP A 247 2.68 19.70 -15.15
N GLY A 248 2.48 20.57 -14.16
CA GLY A 248 1.17 21.04 -13.73
C GLY A 248 0.60 20.31 -12.50
N ILE A 249 1.41 19.58 -11.74
CA ILE A 249 1.00 19.09 -10.42
C ILE A 249 0.98 20.28 -9.46
N THR A 250 -0.20 20.58 -8.93
CA THR A 250 -0.49 21.75 -8.08
C THR A 250 -0.89 21.38 -6.65
N VAL A 251 -1.18 20.09 -6.41
CA VAL A 251 -1.35 19.58 -5.04
C VAL A 251 -0.01 19.50 -4.33
N PRO A 252 0.04 19.54 -2.97
CA PRO A 252 1.29 19.47 -2.22
C PRO A 252 2.10 18.21 -2.54
N VAL A 253 3.42 18.39 -2.70
CA VAL A 253 4.38 17.35 -3.05
C VAL A 253 5.23 17.00 -1.83
N PHE A 254 5.33 15.69 -1.53
CA PHE A 254 6.14 15.18 -0.42
C PHE A 254 7.10 14.06 -0.85
N HIS A 255 7.95 13.65 0.07
CA HIS A 255 8.75 12.44 0.01
C HIS A 255 8.58 11.68 1.34
N ASN A 256 8.45 10.34 1.29
CA ASN A 256 8.46 9.52 2.49
C ASN A 256 9.89 9.18 2.91
N ASP A 257 10.26 9.58 4.11
CA ASP A 257 11.57 9.28 4.68
C ASP A 257 11.59 7.82 5.19
N TRP A 258 12.61 7.08 4.84
CA TRP A 258 12.82 5.72 5.34
C TRP A 258 12.96 5.73 6.88
N GLY A 259 11.96 5.23 7.56
CA GLY A 259 11.85 5.43 9.01
C GLY A 259 11.75 6.92 9.35
N PHE A 260 12.56 7.39 10.28
CA PHE A 260 12.55 8.79 10.75
C PHE A 260 13.96 9.39 10.77
N ASN A 261 14.61 9.45 9.60
CA ASN A 261 16.00 9.92 9.48
C ASN A 261 16.12 11.44 9.32
N GLY A 262 15.09 12.13 8.84
CA GLY A 262 15.09 13.56 8.55
C GLY A 262 15.63 13.90 7.17
N SER A 263 15.49 12.98 6.21
CA SER A 263 15.83 13.23 4.82
C SER A 263 14.84 14.21 4.19
N TYR A 264 15.36 15.23 3.52
CA TYR A 264 14.57 16.21 2.74
C TYR A 264 13.48 16.94 3.53
N VAL A 265 13.72 17.28 4.79
CA VAL A 265 12.76 18.06 5.59
C VAL A 265 12.73 19.51 5.07
N PRO A 266 11.60 20.03 4.60
CA PRO A 266 11.49 21.39 4.08
C PRO A 266 11.94 22.45 5.09
N GLY A 267 12.75 23.40 4.64
CA GLY A 267 13.23 24.50 5.47
C GLY A 267 14.24 24.12 6.56
N SER A 268 14.71 22.87 6.63
CA SER A 268 15.60 22.40 7.70
C SER A 268 17.05 22.93 7.60
N GLY A 269 17.45 23.46 6.44
CA GLY A 269 18.85 23.85 6.19
C GLY A 269 19.83 22.68 6.22
N THR A 270 19.37 21.43 6.22
CA THR A 270 20.22 20.23 6.25
C THR A 270 21.06 20.09 4.98
N ALA A 271 22.17 19.35 5.07
CA ALA A 271 23.04 19.05 3.95
C ALA A 271 22.24 18.39 2.80
N GLY A 272 22.02 19.13 1.72
CA GLY A 272 21.16 18.74 0.61
C GLY A 272 20.17 19.84 0.23
N GLY A 273 19.98 20.81 1.11
CA GLY A 273 19.18 22.00 0.88
C GLY A 273 17.68 21.71 0.68
N ASP A 274 16.93 22.77 0.49
CA ASP A 274 15.55 22.68 0.06
C ASP A 274 15.48 22.14 -1.36
N VAL A 275 14.82 21.02 -1.53
CA VAL A 275 14.62 20.36 -2.85
C VAL A 275 13.25 20.69 -3.46
N GLY A 276 12.50 21.59 -2.83
CA GLY A 276 11.20 22.06 -3.31
C GLY A 276 10.00 21.23 -2.88
N LEU A 277 10.17 20.31 -1.93
CA LEU A 277 9.05 19.59 -1.29
C LEU A 277 8.24 20.55 -0.42
N ASP A 278 6.95 20.27 -0.26
CA ASP A 278 6.04 21.15 0.46
C ASP A 278 5.93 20.77 1.95
N TYR A 279 6.02 19.48 2.28
CA TYR A 279 5.99 19.01 3.66
C TYR A 279 6.77 17.69 3.84
N TYR A 280 7.03 17.35 5.11
CA TYR A 280 7.76 16.14 5.51
C TYR A 280 6.82 15.01 5.89
N ALA A 281 7.08 13.81 5.39
CA ALA A 281 6.42 12.57 5.76
C ALA A 281 7.45 11.47 6.06
N PHE A 282 7.06 10.42 6.75
CA PHE A 282 7.97 9.35 7.16
C PHE A 282 7.24 8.01 7.27
N ASP A 283 8.01 6.92 7.33
CA ASP A 283 7.51 5.56 7.46
C ASP A 283 7.72 5.03 8.88
N GLN A 284 6.77 4.24 9.37
CA GLN A 284 6.82 3.71 10.72
C GLN A 284 6.37 2.26 10.80
N TYR A 285 7.34 1.39 11.09
CA TYR A 285 7.14 -0.06 11.25
C TYR A 285 7.61 -0.52 12.64
N PRO A 286 6.83 -0.30 13.72
CA PRO A 286 7.26 -0.56 15.10
C PRO A 286 7.63 -2.02 15.38
N LEU A 287 6.98 -2.97 14.70
CA LEU A 287 7.25 -4.39 14.85
C LEU A 287 8.30 -4.90 13.85
N GLY A 288 8.74 -4.05 12.89
CA GLY A 288 9.65 -4.46 11.82
C GLY A 288 9.07 -5.58 10.94
N PHE A 289 9.96 -6.31 10.28
CA PHE A 289 9.62 -7.39 9.33
C PHE A 289 10.11 -8.77 9.76
N ASN A 290 10.63 -8.92 11.00
CA ASN A 290 11.00 -10.21 11.56
C ASN A 290 9.87 -10.73 12.44
N CYS A 291 8.90 -11.39 11.85
CA CYS A 291 7.72 -11.92 12.54
C CYS A 291 8.01 -13.06 13.52
N ALA A 292 9.25 -13.53 13.61
CA ALA A 292 9.71 -14.49 14.62
C ALA A 292 10.25 -13.81 15.90
N ALA A 293 10.53 -12.50 15.83
CA ALA A 293 11.04 -11.72 16.96
C ALA A 293 9.96 -11.41 18.01
N SER A 294 10.36 -10.85 19.14
CA SER A 294 9.43 -10.25 20.09
C SER A 294 8.89 -8.93 19.56
N ARG A 295 7.69 -8.56 19.98
CA ARG A 295 7.06 -7.28 19.61
C ARG A 295 7.86 -6.11 20.17
N GLY A 296 8.11 -5.10 19.33
CA GLY A 296 8.64 -3.82 19.75
C GLY A 296 7.59 -2.94 20.42
N GLN A 297 8.01 -1.76 20.84
CA GLN A 297 7.11 -0.74 21.37
C GLN A 297 6.73 0.23 20.25
N VAL A 298 5.49 0.71 20.28
CA VAL A 298 5.05 1.82 19.43
C VAL A 298 5.68 3.09 19.99
N PRO A 299 6.52 3.81 19.21
CA PRO A 299 7.21 4.98 19.72
C PRO A 299 6.28 6.19 19.89
N ASP A 300 6.60 7.04 20.85
CA ASP A 300 6.08 8.39 20.93
C ASP A 300 6.81 9.27 19.92
N MET A 301 6.10 9.88 18.99
CA MET A 301 6.67 10.59 17.86
C MET A 301 6.53 12.12 17.93
N GLU A 302 5.58 12.66 18.69
CA GLU A 302 5.25 14.08 18.64
C GLU A 302 6.45 14.99 18.91
N ALA A 303 7.08 14.84 20.06
CA ALA A 303 8.23 15.69 20.41
C ALA A 303 9.40 15.54 19.42
N ARG A 304 9.65 14.31 18.97
CA ARG A 304 10.71 14.02 17.99
C ARG A 304 10.40 14.65 16.63
N PHE A 305 9.15 14.59 16.20
CA PHE A 305 8.70 15.18 14.94
C PHE A 305 8.80 16.71 14.99
N ARG A 306 8.27 17.33 16.05
CA ARG A 306 8.30 18.80 16.21
C ARG A 306 9.72 19.37 16.32
N ALA A 307 10.66 18.58 16.82
CA ALA A 307 12.08 18.96 16.80
C ALA A 307 12.69 18.99 15.40
N ARG A 308 12.09 18.29 14.41
CA ARG A 308 12.55 18.30 13.00
C ARG A 308 11.86 19.35 12.15
N THR A 309 10.56 19.53 12.36
CA THR A 309 9.74 20.46 11.58
C THR A 309 8.59 20.99 12.42
N THR A 310 8.34 22.30 12.29
CA THR A 310 7.22 22.99 12.95
C THR A 310 6.14 23.42 11.95
N THR A 311 6.32 23.12 10.67
CA THR A 311 5.44 23.56 9.57
C THR A 311 4.72 22.42 8.88
N SER A 312 5.26 21.20 8.96
CA SER A 312 4.63 20.02 8.34
C SER A 312 3.57 19.40 9.26
N PRO A 313 2.45 18.91 8.71
CA PRO A 313 1.56 18.00 9.42
C PRO A 313 2.27 16.68 9.70
N MET A 314 1.85 15.95 10.73
CA MET A 314 2.42 14.65 11.03
C MET A 314 1.78 13.60 10.11
N PHE A 315 2.55 13.17 9.11
CA PHE A 315 2.13 12.16 8.16
C PHE A 315 3.00 10.89 8.25
N ILE A 316 2.37 9.79 8.65
CA ILE A 316 2.94 8.45 8.48
C ILE A 316 2.51 7.96 7.10
N ALA A 317 3.42 8.05 6.12
CA ALA A 317 3.16 7.69 4.74
C ALA A 317 3.11 6.18 4.52
N GLU A 318 3.81 5.43 5.39
CA GLU A 318 3.69 3.98 5.50
C GLU A 318 3.65 3.57 6.96
N GLY A 319 2.46 3.25 7.45
CA GLY A 319 2.24 2.74 8.79
C GLY A 319 1.96 1.25 8.77
N GLN A 320 2.52 0.50 9.73
CA GLN A 320 2.48 -0.96 9.74
C GLN A 320 1.07 -1.54 9.74
N GLY A 321 0.58 -2.00 8.58
CA GLY A 321 -0.67 -2.75 8.42
C GLY A 321 -0.49 -4.27 8.53
N GLY A 322 0.73 -4.72 8.33
CA GLY A 322 1.15 -6.11 8.37
C GLY A 322 2.66 -6.24 8.24
N ALA A 323 3.13 -7.34 7.69
CA ALA A 323 4.52 -7.52 7.30
C ALA A 323 4.63 -8.60 6.22
N PHE A 324 5.49 -8.40 5.23
CA PHE A 324 5.77 -9.43 4.24
C PHE A 324 6.67 -10.53 4.84
N THR A 325 6.65 -11.69 4.20
CA THR A 325 7.54 -12.79 4.56
C THR A 325 8.73 -12.78 3.60
N PRO A 326 9.95 -12.46 4.07
CA PRO A 326 11.13 -12.46 3.21
C PRO A 326 11.43 -13.87 2.70
N TRP A 327 11.93 -13.98 1.48
CA TRP A 327 12.41 -15.24 0.95
C TRP A 327 13.51 -15.83 1.83
N GLY A 328 13.37 -17.10 2.22
CA GLY A 328 14.29 -17.78 3.13
C GLY A 328 14.05 -17.49 4.63
N ALA A 329 12.95 -16.83 4.99
CA ALA A 329 12.55 -16.65 6.38
C ALA A 329 12.39 -18.00 7.10
N SER A 330 12.65 -17.99 8.41
CA SER A 330 12.46 -19.16 9.29
C SER A 330 11.00 -19.35 9.76
N PHE A 331 10.08 -18.57 9.23
CA PHE A 331 8.65 -18.57 9.57
C PHE A 331 7.81 -18.54 8.30
N ASN A 332 6.56 -18.97 8.39
CA ASN A 332 5.61 -18.96 7.29
C ASN A 332 4.86 -17.62 7.18
N PRO A 333 4.16 -17.35 6.07
CA PRO A 333 3.38 -16.11 5.88
C PRO A 333 2.33 -15.85 6.96
N ASP A 334 1.68 -16.89 7.49
CA ASP A 334 0.64 -16.75 8.51
C ASP A 334 1.17 -16.16 9.82
N ARG A 335 2.44 -16.40 10.12
CA ARG A 335 3.08 -15.85 11.31
C ARG A 335 3.07 -14.33 11.33
N CYS A 336 3.22 -13.68 10.21
CA CYS A 336 3.15 -12.21 10.12
C CYS A 336 1.75 -11.69 10.40
N ALA A 337 0.72 -12.40 9.92
CA ALA A 337 -0.67 -12.06 10.24
C ALA A 337 -0.97 -12.17 11.74
N GLU A 338 -0.44 -13.20 12.41
CA GLU A 338 -0.56 -13.38 13.86
C GLU A 338 0.26 -12.35 14.65
N PHE A 339 1.40 -11.93 14.13
CA PHE A 339 2.31 -11.03 14.82
C PHE A 339 1.80 -9.58 14.80
N VAL A 340 1.30 -9.10 13.65
CA VAL A 340 0.64 -7.80 13.49
C VAL A 340 -0.87 -8.02 13.63
N ASP A 341 -1.32 -8.33 14.82
CA ASP A 341 -2.68 -8.75 15.16
C ASP A 341 -3.65 -7.56 15.37
N PRO A 342 -4.95 -7.83 15.57
CA PRO A 342 -5.94 -6.79 15.85
C PRO A 342 -5.64 -5.94 17.09
N ALA A 343 -5.03 -6.55 18.15
CA ALA A 343 -4.69 -5.84 19.38
C ALA A 343 -3.58 -4.81 19.12
N PHE A 344 -2.55 -5.20 18.34
CA PHE A 344 -1.53 -4.26 17.88
C PHE A 344 -2.13 -3.16 17.00
N THR A 345 -2.99 -3.51 16.05
CA THR A 345 -3.64 -2.53 15.15
C THR A 345 -4.40 -1.47 15.95
N ARG A 346 -5.12 -1.87 17.01
CA ARG A 346 -5.81 -0.95 17.92
C ARG A 346 -4.82 -0.07 18.68
N GLN A 347 -3.82 -0.67 19.32
CA GLN A 347 -2.81 0.07 20.08
C GLN A 347 -2.09 1.07 19.21
N TYR A 348 -1.71 0.67 17.99
CA TYR A 348 -0.99 1.51 17.04
C TYR A 348 -1.84 2.70 16.59
N GLY A 349 -3.10 2.46 16.20
CA GLY A 349 -3.99 3.52 15.77
C GLY A 349 -4.30 4.53 16.89
N VAL A 350 -4.62 4.05 18.10
CA VAL A 350 -4.89 4.92 19.25
C VAL A 350 -3.64 5.72 19.65
N ASN A 351 -2.45 5.08 19.66
CA ASN A 351 -1.20 5.77 19.94
C ASN A 351 -0.89 6.87 18.93
N ASN A 352 -1.13 6.60 17.65
CA ASN A 352 -0.91 7.58 16.60
C ASN A 352 -1.84 8.79 16.75
N LEU A 353 -3.12 8.57 17.04
CA LEU A 353 -4.06 9.65 17.33
C LEU A 353 -3.62 10.48 18.55
N ASN A 354 -3.18 9.82 19.63
CA ASN A 354 -2.70 10.48 20.84
C ASN A 354 -1.41 11.29 20.59
N ASN A 355 -0.62 10.95 19.59
CA ASN A 355 0.55 11.71 19.14
C ASN A 355 0.21 12.84 18.17
N GLY A 356 -1.06 13.09 17.88
CA GLY A 356 -1.49 14.11 16.93
C GLY A 356 -1.22 13.78 15.47
N ILE A 357 -1.09 12.48 15.15
CA ILE A 357 -0.95 12.00 13.77
C ILE A 357 -2.33 12.03 13.14
N ASN A 358 -2.54 12.94 12.22
CA ASN A 358 -3.80 13.18 11.52
C ASN A 358 -3.72 12.89 10.02
N MET A 359 -2.58 12.42 9.55
CA MET A 359 -2.39 11.86 8.22
C MET A 359 -1.74 10.49 8.37
N PHE A 360 -2.46 9.46 8.00
CA PHE A 360 -2.02 8.09 8.20
C PHE A 360 -2.37 7.20 7.02
N ASN A 361 -1.42 6.38 6.59
CA ASN A 361 -1.60 5.37 5.55
C ASN A 361 -1.18 3.99 6.04
N TYR A 362 -2.08 3.01 6.03
CA TYR A 362 -1.73 1.62 6.33
C TYR A 362 -1.01 0.96 5.14
N TYR A 363 0.21 0.55 5.34
CA TYR A 363 0.97 -0.29 4.41
C TYR A 363 1.07 -1.72 4.96
N MET A 364 0.42 -2.73 4.41
CA MET A 364 -0.58 -2.73 3.35
C MET A 364 -1.98 -2.80 3.95
N GLN A 365 -2.96 -2.22 3.25
CA GLN A 365 -4.37 -2.48 3.50
C GLN A 365 -4.82 -3.78 2.81
N TYR A 366 -4.29 -4.03 1.62
CA TYR A 366 -4.40 -5.27 0.86
C TYR A 366 -3.06 -5.56 0.19
N GLY A 367 -2.48 -6.71 0.47
CA GLY A 367 -1.20 -7.09 -0.12
C GLY A 367 -1.34 -7.70 -1.50
N GLY A 368 -2.06 -8.81 -1.60
CA GLY A 368 -2.35 -9.51 -2.86
C GLY A 368 -1.27 -10.46 -3.34
N THR A 369 -1.21 -10.66 -4.67
CA THR A 369 -0.38 -11.69 -5.30
C THR A 369 0.66 -11.08 -6.23
N ASN A 370 1.90 -11.53 -6.12
CA ASN A 370 2.97 -11.20 -7.07
C ASN A 370 2.85 -12.07 -8.32
N TRP A 371 2.16 -11.55 -9.35
CA TRP A 371 1.96 -12.27 -10.60
C TRP A 371 3.22 -12.33 -11.45
N GLY A 372 3.56 -13.53 -11.94
CA GLY A 372 4.66 -13.73 -12.87
C GLY A 372 6.01 -13.22 -12.34
N TRP A 373 6.57 -12.22 -13.01
CA TRP A 373 7.89 -11.63 -12.73
C TRP A 373 7.83 -10.38 -11.83
N THR A 374 6.67 -9.98 -11.37
CA THR A 374 6.48 -8.68 -10.68
C THR A 374 7.09 -8.65 -9.29
N GLY A 375 7.13 -9.77 -8.56
CA GLY A 375 7.76 -9.83 -7.24
C GLY A 375 9.28 -9.75 -7.28
N SER A 376 9.89 -9.19 -6.24
CA SER A 376 11.34 -9.23 -6.03
C SER A 376 11.75 -10.58 -5.46
N PRO A 377 12.68 -11.31 -6.08
CA PRO A 377 13.13 -12.60 -5.58
C PRO A 377 13.79 -12.57 -4.19
N SER A 378 14.28 -11.40 -3.78
CA SER A 378 14.93 -11.22 -2.47
C SER A 378 13.95 -10.82 -1.36
N SER A 379 12.75 -10.36 -1.70
CA SER A 379 11.86 -9.68 -0.77
C SER A 379 10.52 -10.37 -0.57
N GLY A 380 10.31 -11.60 -1.07
CA GLY A 380 9.06 -12.27 -0.79
C GLY A 380 8.73 -13.46 -1.66
N PHE A 381 7.59 -14.04 -1.38
CA PHE A 381 6.99 -15.15 -2.10
C PHE A 381 6.02 -14.65 -3.18
N THR A 382 5.40 -15.59 -3.91
CA THR A 382 4.27 -15.29 -4.81
C THR A 382 3.12 -14.64 -4.05
N SER A 383 2.78 -15.17 -2.87
CA SER A 383 1.85 -14.51 -1.97
C SER A 383 2.50 -13.25 -1.38
N TYR A 384 1.80 -12.14 -1.50
CA TYR A 384 2.09 -10.91 -0.80
C TYR A 384 0.92 -10.57 0.12
N ASP A 385 0.34 -11.57 0.76
CA ASP A 385 -0.80 -11.40 1.68
C ASP A 385 -0.53 -10.33 2.74
N TYR A 386 0.72 -10.21 3.17
CA TYR A 386 1.20 -9.20 4.11
C TYR A 386 0.58 -9.33 5.51
N GLY A 387 -0.27 -10.34 5.74
CA GLY A 387 -1.15 -10.38 6.89
C GLY A 387 -2.03 -9.14 6.97
N ALA A 388 -2.41 -8.57 5.84
CA ALA A 388 -3.14 -7.31 5.72
C ALA A 388 -4.57 -7.39 6.28
N PRO A 389 -5.20 -6.26 6.60
CA PRO A 389 -6.61 -6.23 7.04
C PRO A 389 -7.60 -6.77 6.01
N ILE A 390 -7.28 -6.67 4.72
CA ILE A 390 -7.94 -7.40 3.65
C ILE A 390 -6.93 -8.44 3.17
N ASN A 391 -7.23 -9.73 3.32
CA ASN A 391 -6.31 -10.81 2.96
C ASN A 391 -6.19 -11.02 1.45
N GLU A 392 -5.28 -11.89 1.01
CA GLU A 392 -5.02 -12.17 -0.40
C GLU A 392 -6.29 -12.62 -1.16
N ASP A 393 -7.20 -13.35 -0.49
CA ASP A 393 -8.50 -13.76 -1.02
C ASP A 393 -9.56 -12.64 -1.01
N ARG A 394 -9.18 -11.42 -0.68
CA ARG A 394 -10.03 -10.23 -0.57
C ARG A 394 -11.08 -10.31 0.54
N GLN A 395 -10.89 -11.17 1.54
CA GLN A 395 -11.75 -11.25 2.71
C GLN A 395 -11.31 -10.27 3.80
N LEU A 396 -12.28 -9.69 4.51
CA LEU A 396 -12.01 -8.84 5.66
C LEU A 396 -11.55 -9.70 6.85
N THR A 397 -10.39 -9.37 7.41
CA THR A 397 -9.85 -10.00 8.61
C THR A 397 -10.35 -9.29 9.89
N PRO A 398 -10.15 -9.85 11.08
CA PRO A 398 -10.46 -9.16 12.33
C PRO A 398 -9.78 -7.79 12.50
N LYS A 399 -8.63 -7.56 11.83
CA LYS A 399 -7.95 -6.25 11.81
C LYS A 399 -8.78 -5.18 11.12
N ALA A 400 -9.50 -5.54 10.04
CA ALA A 400 -10.39 -4.62 9.34
C ALA A 400 -11.51 -4.08 10.25
N ALA A 401 -12.02 -4.90 11.17
CA ALA A 401 -13.01 -4.46 12.14
C ALA A 401 -12.46 -3.39 13.10
N VAL A 402 -11.22 -3.56 13.54
CA VAL A 402 -10.53 -2.56 14.36
C VAL A 402 -10.28 -1.27 13.60
N GLN A 403 -9.84 -1.37 12.34
CA GLN A 403 -9.64 -0.19 11.49
C GLN A 403 -10.95 0.55 11.23
N LYS A 404 -12.04 -0.19 11.04
CA LYS A 404 -13.38 0.38 10.88
C LYS A 404 -13.79 1.18 12.12
N GLU A 405 -13.60 0.64 13.30
CA GLU A 405 -13.88 1.35 14.57
C GLU A 405 -13.07 2.65 14.66
N LEU A 406 -11.74 2.59 14.39
CA LEU A 406 -10.86 3.76 14.41
C LEU A 406 -11.22 4.78 13.32
N GLY A 407 -11.55 4.33 12.12
CA GLY A 407 -11.91 5.20 11.01
C GLY A 407 -13.21 5.96 11.26
N TYR A 408 -14.23 5.30 11.78
CA TYR A 408 -15.48 5.97 12.15
C TYR A 408 -15.32 6.87 13.37
N PHE A 409 -14.51 6.47 14.35
CA PHE A 409 -14.15 7.36 15.47
C PHE A 409 -13.55 8.66 14.96
N GLN A 410 -12.57 8.62 14.06
CA GLN A 410 -11.96 9.81 13.49
C GLN A 410 -12.94 10.65 12.66
N LYS A 411 -13.84 10.01 11.93
CA LYS A 411 -14.84 10.69 11.10
C LYS A 411 -15.89 11.40 11.93
N ASP A 412 -16.31 10.79 13.04
CA ASP A 412 -17.36 11.33 13.92
C ASP A 412 -16.81 12.40 14.87
N PHE A 413 -15.49 12.40 15.11
CA PHE A 413 -14.79 13.42 15.89
C PHE A 413 -14.11 14.44 14.96
N ASP A 414 -14.89 15.20 14.23
CA ASP A 414 -14.44 16.25 13.31
C ASP A 414 -13.36 17.19 13.89
N PRO A 415 -13.34 17.56 15.18
CA PRO A 415 -12.29 18.39 15.76
C PRO A 415 -10.93 17.72 15.91
N ILE A 416 -10.76 16.41 15.66
CA ILE A 416 -9.50 15.71 15.95
C ILE A 416 -8.28 16.38 15.27
N SER A 417 -8.44 16.82 14.02
CA SER A 417 -7.40 17.50 13.25
C SER A 417 -7.08 18.92 13.75
N SER A 418 -7.90 19.48 14.62
CA SER A 418 -7.70 20.79 15.24
C SER A 418 -7.30 20.70 16.71
N MET A 419 -7.37 19.52 17.32
CA MET A 419 -6.97 19.32 18.71
C MET A 419 -5.49 19.66 18.92
N VAL A 420 -5.19 20.21 20.07
CA VAL A 420 -3.82 20.48 20.52
C VAL A 420 -3.56 19.54 21.69
N PRO A 421 -2.50 18.73 21.65
CA PRO A 421 -2.12 17.94 22.80
C PRO A 421 -2.00 18.80 24.04
N GLN A 422 -2.63 18.41 25.12
CA GLN A 422 -2.53 19.08 26.41
C GLN A 422 -1.57 18.29 27.29
N ASP A 423 -0.62 18.97 27.90
CA ASP A 423 0.15 18.42 29.00
C ASP A 423 -0.76 18.29 30.23
N GLY A 424 -1.63 17.28 30.18
CA GLY A 424 -2.56 17.00 31.26
C GLY A 424 -1.88 16.28 32.43
N ALA A 425 -2.43 16.45 33.63
CA ALA A 425 -2.04 15.59 34.73
C ALA A 425 -2.30 14.12 34.36
N PRO A 426 -1.36 13.19 34.60
CA PRO A 426 -1.52 11.81 34.21
C PRO A 426 -2.77 11.23 34.89
N VAL A 427 -3.69 10.72 34.07
CA VAL A 427 -4.85 9.99 34.59
C VAL A 427 -4.37 8.64 35.09
N THR A 428 -4.48 8.37 36.37
CA THR A 428 -4.17 7.07 36.94
C THR A 428 -5.36 6.13 36.71
N VAL A 429 -5.13 5.07 35.92
CA VAL A 429 -6.12 4.01 35.76
C VAL A 429 -5.82 2.93 36.81
N GLU A 430 -6.74 2.69 37.74
CA GLU A 430 -6.58 1.67 38.75
C GLU A 430 -6.43 0.29 38.07
N GLY A 431 -5.38 -0.44 38.46
CA GLY A 431 -5.10 -1.81 37.98
C GLY A 431 -4.22 -1.91 36.73
N SER A 432 -3.69 -0.82 36.17
CA SER A 432 -2.74 -0.87 35.06
C SER A 432 -1.39 -0.24 35.41
N ALA A 433 -0.30 -0.86 34.95
CA ALA A 433 1.03 -0.26 35.00
C ALA A 433 1.21 0.62 33.76
N GLY A 434 0.80 1.89 33.82
CA GLY A 434 0.98 2.82 32.72
C GLY A 434 0.44 4.22 33.03
N SER A 435 0.96 5.22 32.35
CA SER A 435 0.40 6.58 32.32
C SER A 435 -0.42 6.77 31.06
N ILE A 436 -1.59 7.39 31.18
CA ILE A 436 -2.38 7.84 30.05
C ILE A 436 -2.00 9.32 29.80
N LYS A 437 -1.57 9.66 28.59
CA LYS A 437 -1.56 11.04 28.14
C LYS A 437 -3.01 11.46 27.83
N SER A 438 -3.42 12.59 28.32
CA SER A 438 -4.71 13.23 28.02
C SER A 438 -4.53 14.28 26.94
#